data_a25418ed95181a88d331e2a54d7ae641
#
_entry.id   a25418ed95181a88d331e2a54d7ae641
#
_cell.length_a   1.000
_cell.length_b   1.000
_cell.length_c   1.000
_cell.angle_alpha   90.00
_cell.angle_beta   90.00
_cell.angle_gamma   90.00
#
_symmetry.space_group_name_H-M   'P 1'
#
loop_
_entity.id
_entity.type
_entity.pdbx_description
1 polymer ?
#
loop_
_entity_poly.entity_id
_entity_poly.type
_entity_poly.pdbx_seq_one_letter_code
_entity_poly.pdbx_strand_id
1 'polypeptide(L)'
;MKRRRVIGLSVVATAVIWFQVAGRFEASRIDAQRQTRPVGQAQQASLRIDSDRLMATVTTLADPKFEGRAAGSPGGVAARAWIVERFKVIGLQPINGAYVYPFTFTRMTMSGRQEGEGANVLGMCVGSEPKRPYFVVSSHYDHLGIRDGQMYPGADDDASGVAVMLEIAAFCQKTPLRHSIVFAAFDAEERGLQGAKAFMVKPPVPQDRIGLDVNLDMVSRNDKREIFVTGTYHYPELKAVLDEVARRAPITVLFGHDKPVAIAGGVEDWTNQSDHGPFHAAKIPFVYFGVEDHADYHKPTDTADKINRGFFVDVAETILDAVIALDRARQ
;
A
#
# COMPACT_ATOMS: atom_id res chain seq x y z
N MET A 1 2.28 65.07 51.93
CA MET A 1 0.97 64.64 52.46
C MET A 1 0.20 63.91 51.36
N LYS A 2 0.14 62.60 51.34
CA LYS A 2 -0.89 61.81 50.63
C LYS A 2 -0.88 60.40 51.20
N ARG A 3 -2.01 60.02 51.79
CA ARG A 3 -2.22 58.77 52.53
C ARG A 3 -2.32 57.58 51.58
N ARG A 4 -1.59 56.51 51.91
CA ARG A 4 -1.75 55.17 51.31
C ARG A 4 -2.96 54.47 51.94
N ARG A 5 -3.89 54.00 51.12
CA ARG A 5 -4.91 53.02 51.56
C ARG A 5 -4.46 51.66 51.12
N VAL A 6 -4.37 50.75 52.11
CA VAL A 6 -4.17 49.31 51.96
C VAL A 6 -5.57 48.72 51.72
N ILE A 7 -5.73 47.97 50.65
CA ILE A 7 -6.92 47.17 50.43
C ILE A 7 -6.50 45.73 50.58
N GLY A 8 -7.12 45.09 51.60
CA GLY A 8 -6.90 43.66 51.91
C GLY A 8 -7.46 42.74 50.86
N LEU A 9 -6.70 41.70 50.49
CA LEU A 9 -7.16 40.59 49.65
C LEU A 9 -7.76 39.52 50.57
N SER A 10 -9.07 39.32 50.46
CA SER A 10 -9.73 38.12 51.01
C SER A 10 -9.54 36.93 50.08
N VAL A 11 -8.85 35.92 50.60
CA VAL A 11 -8.74 34.62 49.91
C VAL A 11 -10.03 33.83 50.21
N VAL A 12 -10.82 33.62 49.16
CA VAL A 12 -11.95 32.65 49.20
C VAL A 12 -11.41 31.30 48.73
N ALA A 13 -11.30 30.37 49.64
CA ALA A 13 -10.97 28.98 49.32
C ALA A 13 -12.22 28.28 48.76
N THR A 14 -12.23 27.98 47.48
CA THR A 14 -13.27 27.16 46.84
C THR A 14 -12.82 25.70 46.90
N ALA A 15 -13.47 24.91 47.73
CA ALA A 15 -13.29 23.46 47.79
C ALA A 15 -13.89 22.83 46.51
N VAL A 16 -13.03 22.25 45.67
CA VAL A 16 -13.46 21.44 44.52
C VAL A 16 -13.70 20.03 45.02
N ILE A 17 -14.98 19.65 45.09
CA ILE A 17 -15.41 18.28 45.40
C ILE A 17 -15.24 17.45 44.12
N TRP A 18 -14.30 16.51 44.11
CA TRP A 18 -14.17 15.50 43.08
C TRP A 18 -15.24 14.42 43.29
N PHE A 19 -16.27 14.41 42.45
CA PHE A 19 -17.12 13.24 42.27
C PHE A 19 -16.39 12.25 41.36
N GLN A 20 -15.87 11.17 41.91
CA GLN A 20 -15.46 10.00 41.17
C GLN A 20 -16.71 9.26 40.70
N VAL A 21 -17.08 9.47 39.45
CA VAL A 21 -18.01 8.58 38.75
C VAL A 21 -17.17 7.44 38.21
N ALA A 22 -17.12 6.34 38.95
CA ALA A 22 -16.58 5.08 38.48
C ALA A 22 -17.56 4.49 37.45
N GLY A 23 -17.49 4.93 36.19
CA GLY A 23 -18.10 4.25 35.07
C GLY A 23 -17.34 2.96 34.80
N ARG A 24 -17.91 1.82 35.18
CA ARG A 24 -17.47 0.50 34.75
C ARG A 24 -17.72 0.39 33.26
N PHE A 25 -16.69 0.57 32.45
CA PHE A 25 -16.67 0.04 31.10
C PHE A 25 -16.44 -1.47 31.21
N GLU A 26 -17.49 -2.25 31.08
CA GLU A 26 -17.39 -3.67 30.74
C GLU A 26 -16.86 -3.74 29.30
N ALA A 27 -15.52 -3.85 29.18
CA ALA A 27 -14.93 -4.35 27.97
C ALA A 27 -15.39 -5.81 27.82
N SER A 28 -16.28 -6.07 26.89
CA SER A 28 -16.60 -7.43 26.45
C SER A 28 -15.30 -8.05 25.91
N ARG A 29 -14.61 -8.78 26.78
CA ARG A 29 -13.55 -9.69 26.39
C ARG A 29 -14.22 -10.79 25.58
N ILE A 30 -14.11 -10.70 24.27
CA ILE A 30 -14.25 -11.88 23.42
C ILE A 30 -13.02 -12.72 23.75
N ASP A 31 -13.22 -13.77 24.53
CA ASP A 31 -12.25 -14.82 24.77
C ASP A 31 -11.99 -15.52 23.42
N ALA A 32 -11.02 -14.99 22.65
CA ALA A 32 -10.42 -15.72 21.58
C ALA A 32 -9.58 -16.83 22.23
N GLN A 33 -10.16 -18.02 22.38
CA GLN A 33 -9.39 -19.22 22.63
C GLN A 33 -8.39 -19.38 21.48
N ARG A 34 -7.20 -18.87 21.70
CA ARG A 34 -6.03 -19.06 20.87
C ARG A 34 -5.66 -20.55 20.92
N GLN A 35 -6.25 -21.35 20.03
CA GLN A 35 -5.70 -22.66 19.75
C GLN A 35 -4.33 -22.40 19.12
N THR A 36 -3.28 -22.52 19.93
CA THR A 36 -1.91 -22.60 19.46
C THR A 36 -1.77 -23.86 18.64
N ARG A 37 -1.93 -23.77 17.34
CA ARG A 37 -1.51 -24.82 16.42
C ARG A 37 0.02 -24.96 16.55
N PRO A 38 0.54 -26.18 16.66
CA PRO A 38 1.98 -26.38 16.67
C PRO A 38 2.56 -25.86 15.36
N VAL A 39 3.54 -24.99 15.47
CA VAL A 39 4.24 -24.26 14.40
C VAL A 39 4.92 -25.21 13.37
N GLY A 40 4.89 -26.53 13.58
CA GLY A 40 5.65 -27.51 12.80
C GLY A 40 4.89 -28.23 11.67
N GLN A 41 3.56 -28.12 11.53
CA GLN A 41 2.81 -28.90 10.54
C GLN A 41 2.00 -28.08 9.52
N ALA A 42 1.90 -26.76 9.63
CA ALA A 42 1.21 -25.90 8.66
C ALA A 42 2.11 -25.43 7.49
N GLN A 43 3.39 -25.75 7.50
CA GLN A 43 4.40 -25.16 6.60
C GLN A 43 4.70 -26.00 5.37
N GLN A 44 3.88 -26.99 5.02
CA GLN A 44 4.04 -27.83 3.81
C GLN A 44 2.91 -27.72 2.78
N ALA A 45 2.03 -26.75 2.90
CA ALA A 45 1.34 -26.27 1.70
C ALA A 45 2.40 -25.57 0.85
N SER A 46 2.65 -26.03 -0.38
CA SER A 46 3.60 -25.39 -1.29
C SER A 46 3.27 -23.89 -1.34
N LEU A 47 4.18 -23.05 -0.86
CA LEU A 47 4.01 -21.61 -0.93
C LEU A 47 3.76 -21.23 -2.39
N ARG A 48 2.70 -20.46 -2.64
CA ARG A 48 2.37 -19.94 -3.98
C ARG A 48 3.29 -18.80 -4.37
N ILE A 49 3.85 -18.13 -3.33
CA ILE A 49 4.83 -17.07 -3.42
C ILE A 49 6.24 -17.66 -3.32
N ASP A 50 7.10 -17.31 -4.26
CA ASP A 50 8.52 -17.67 -4.22
C ASP A 50 9.27 -16.67 -3.32
N SER A 51 9.61 -17.12 -2.12
CA SER A 51 10.23 -16.26 -1.11
C SER A 51 11.62 -15.74 -1.49
N ASP A 52 12.37 -16.49 -2.31
CA ASP A 52 13.70 -16.06 -2.76
C ASP A 52 13.56 -14.99 -3.84
N ARG A 53 12.63 -15.17 -4.78
CA ARG A 53 12.36 -14.16 -5.82
C ARG A 53 11.75 -12.89 -5.23
N LEU A 54 10.85 -13.03 -4.24
CA LEU A 54 10.27 -11.90 -3.51
C LEU A 54 11.39 -11.03 -2.90
N MET A 55 12.29 -11.62 -2.11
CA MET A 55 13.42 -10.92 -1.50
C MET A 55 14.43 -10.41 -2.52
N ALA A 56 14.71 -11.17 -3.58
CA ALA A 56 15.62 -10.75 -4.64
C ALA A 56 15.11 -9.51 -5.39
N THR A 57 13.79 -9.39 -5.55
CA THR A 57 13.17 -8.21 -6.18
C THR A 57 13.44 -6.96 -5.34
N VAL A 58 13.14 -6.99 -4.04
CA VAL A 58 13.39 -5.85 -3.14
C VAL A 58 14.87 -5.50 -3.09
N THR A 59 15.74 -6.51 -2.88
CA THR A 59 17.20 -6.29 -2.85
C THR A 59 17.70 -5.65 -4.16
N THR A 60 17.12 -6.06 -5.29
CA THR A 60 17.49 -5.49 -6.59
C THR A 60 17.03 -4.05 -6.72
N LEU A 61 15.75 -3.74 -6.42
CA LEU A 61 15.22 -2.39 -6.59
C LEU A 61 15.82 -1.39 -5.59
N ALA A 62 16.18 -1.85 -4.39
CA ALA A 62 16.87 -1.03 -3.37
C ALA A 62 18.39 -0.92 -3.59
N ASP A 63 18.93 -1.58 -4.62
CA ASP A 63 20.37 -1.55 -4.94
C ASP A 63 20.85 -0.14 -5.35
N PRO A 64 22.02 0.31 -4.91
CA PRO A 64 22.59 1.63 -5.27
C PRO A 64 22.62 1.95 -6.76
N LYS A 65 22.68 0.96 -7.64
CA LYS A 65 22.65 1.17 -9.10
C LYS A 65 21.35 1.83 -9.60
N PHE A 66 20.27 1.78 -8.82
CA PHE A 66 19.01 2.44 -9.15
C PHE A 66 18.85 3.81 -8.47
N GLU A 67 19.89 4.29 -7.74
CA GLU A 67 19.96 5.66 -7.22
C GLU A 67 18.70 6.09 -6.46
N GLY A 68 18.02 5.15 -5.78
CA GLY A 68 16.76 5.42 -5.09
C GLY A 68 15.59 5.76 -6.02
N ARG A 69 15.66 5.39 -7.29
CA ARG A 69 14.53 5.32 -8.27
C ARG A 69 13.70 6.59 -8.46
N ALA A 70 14.24 7.79 -8.21
CA ALA A 70 13.44 8.99 -8.37
C ALA A 70 12.86 9.11 -9.78
N ALA A 71 11.60 9.54 -9.87
CA ALA A 71 10.93 9.77 -11.14
C ALA A 71 11.73 10.68 -12.07
N GLY A 72 11.95 10.26 -13.33
CA GLY A 72 12.73 10.98 -14.34
C GLY A 72 14.25 10.91 -14.16
N SER A 73 14.79 10.32 -13.08
CA SER A 73 16.22 10.13 -12.88
C SER A 73 16.78 8.96 -13.69
N PRO A 74 18.11 8.89 -13.90
CA PRO A 74 18.74 7.70 -14.51
C PRO A 74 18.41 6.41 -13.77
N GLY A 75 18.40 6.44 -12.43
CA GLY A 75 18.03 5.31 -11.58
C GLY A 75 16.57 4.88 -11.75
N GLY A 76 15.62 5.83 -11.81
CA GLY A 76 14.21 5.55 -12.10
C GLY A 76 14.01 4.95 -13.49
N VAL A 77 14.72 5.46 -14.51
CA VAL A 77 14.69 4.89 -15.87
C VAL A 77 15.24 3.46 -15.88
N ALA A 78 16.30 3.18 -15.14
CA ALA A 78 16.88 1.84 -15.03
C ALA A 78 15.94 0.88 -14.30
N ALA A 79 15.28 1.31 -13.20
CA ALA A 79 14.30 0.53 -12.47
C ALA A 79 13.09 0.18 -13.36
N ARG A 80 12.57 1.15 -14.09
CA ARG A 80 11.52 0.95 -15.09
C ARG A 80 11.89 -0.12 -16.12
N ALA A 81 13.08 -0.02 -16.70
CA ALA A 81 13.57 -0.99 -17.68
C ALA A 81 13.65 -2.40 -17.07
N TRP A 82 14.11 -2.52 -15.83
CA TRP A 82 14.18 -3.79 -15.12
C TRP A 82 12.78 -4.38 -14.89
N ILE A 83 11.79 -3.58 -14.49
CA ILE A 83 10.40 -4.03 -14.30
C ILE A 83 9.80 -4.51 -15.61
N VAL A 84 10.02 -3.81 -16.73
CA VAL A 84 9.59 -4.25 -18.05
C VAL A 84 10.13 -5.64 -18.38
N GLU A 85 11.42 -5.88 -18.12
CA GLU A 85 12.00 -7.21 -18.34
C GLU A 85 11.40 -8.28 -17.40
N ARG A 86 11.05 -7.93 -16.17
CA ARG A 86 10.31 -8.85 -15.28
C ARG A 86 8.94 -9.18 -15.84
N PHE A 87 8.18 -8.19 -16.31
CA PHE A 87 6.87 -8.41 -16.95
C PHE A 87 6.97 -9.37 -18.14
N LYS A 88 7.98 -9.20 -19.00
CA LYS A 88 8.24 -10.09 -20.14
C LYS A 88 8.60 -11.51 -19.70
N VAL A 89 9.50 -11.65 -18.72
CA VAL A 89 9.92 -12.96 -18.18
C VAL A 89 8.76 -13.70 -17.53
N ILE A 90 7.88 -13.00 -16.82
CA ILE A 90 6.65 -13.55 -16.24
C ILE A 90 5.67 -13.97 -17.34
N GLY A 91 5.70 -13.31 -18.49
CA GLY A 91 4.79 -13.57 -19.62
C GLY A 91 3.54 -12.69 -19.62
N LEU A 92 3.55 -11.55 -18.91
CA LEU A 92 2.47 -10.57 -19.02
C LEU A 92 2.36 -10.05 -20.44
N GLN A 93 1.15 -9.81 -20.90
CA GLN A 93 0.92 -9.23 -22.22
C GLN A 93 1.08 -7.70 -22.17
N PRO A 94 1.73 -7.10 -23.20
CA PRO A 94 1.69 -5.65 -23.35
C PRO A 94 0.27 -5.21 -23.66
N ILE A 95 -0.15 -4.09 -23.06
CA ILE A 95 -1.49 -3.53 -23.33
C ILE A 95 -1.36 -2.57 -24.52
N ASN A 96 -2.22 -2.70 -25.52
CA ASN A 96 -2.14 -1.92 -26.75
C ASN A 96 -0.74 -1.93 -27.43
N GLY A 97 -0.01 -3.04 -27.28
CA GLY A 97 1.33 -3.21 -27.87
C GLY A 97 2.48 -2.59 -27.08
N ALA A 98 2.24 -2.02 -25.88
CA ALA A 98 3.26 -1.38 -25.05
C ALA A 98 3.20 -1.85 -23.61
N TYR A 99 4.38 -1.82 -22.93
CA TYR A 99 4.48 -1.92 -21.48
C TYR A 99 4.69 -0.55 -20.85
N VAL A 100 5.29 0.40 -21.55
CA VAL A 100 5.68 1.71 -21.01
C VAL A 100 4.70 2.78 -21.47
N TYR A 101 4.17 3.54 -20.52
CA TYR A 101 3.17 4.59 -20.72
C TYR A 101 3.72 5.91 -20.18
N PRO A 102 4.41 6.70 -21.02
CA PRO A 102 4.99 7.98 -20.60
C PRO A 102 3.90 9.02 -20.35
N PHE A 103 4.18 9.90 -19.40
CA PHE A 103 3.36 11.06 -19.08
C PHE A 103 4.21 12.24 -18.62
N THR A 104 3.64 13.42 -18.67
CA THR A 104 4.20 14.64 -18.09
C THR A 104 3.30 15.11 -16.96
N PHE A 105 3.89 15.76 -15.98
CA PHE A 105 3.15 16.35 -14.87
C PHE A 105 3.71 17.72 -14.48
N THR A 106 2.87 18.51 -13.82
CA THR A 106 3.28 19.78 -13.24
C THR A 106 3.02 19.76 -11.76
N ARG A 107 3.99 20.18 -10.96
CA ARG A 107 3.81 20.40 -9.53
C ARG A 107 4.17 21.83 -9.15
N MET A 108 3.50 22.36 -8.16
CA MET A 108 3.88 23.61 -7.51
C MET A 108 4.87 23.31 -6.39
N THR A 109 5.99 24.02 -6.39
CA THR A 109 7.00 23.97 -5.32
C THR A 109 7.20 25.36 -4.74
N MET A 110 7.94 25.46 -3.66
CA MET A 110 8.30 26.78 -3.09
C MET A 110 9.11 27.65 -4.09
N SER A 111 9.82 27.03 -5.02
CA SER A 111 10.55 27.70 -6.11
C SER A 111 9.71 27.98 -7.35
N GLY A 112 8.41 27.68 -7.34
CA GLY A 112 7.47 27.88 -8.43
C GLY A 112 7.01 26.59 -9.12
N ARG A 113 6.44 26.74 -10.31
CA ARG A 113 5.98 25.63 -11.15
C ARG A 113 7.16 24.82 -11.67
N GLN A 114 7.12 23.52 -11.43
CA GLN A 114 8.08 22.56 -11.99
C GLN A 114 7.35 21.56 -12.86
N GLU A 115 7.89 21.30 -14.03
CA GLU A 115 7.44 20.22 -14.91
C GLU A 115 8.32 18.99 -14.66
N GLY A 116 7.73 17.82 -14.80
CA GLY A 116 8.39 16.53 -14.66
C GLY A 116 7.86 15.53 -15.67
N GLU A 117 8.64 14.48 -15.85
CA GLU A 117 8.30 13.36 -16.70
C GLU A 117 8.31 12.07 -15.88
N GLY A 118 7.42 11.17 -16.20
CA GLY A 118 7.35 9.83 -15.64
C GLY A 118 6.85 8.84 -16.67
N ALA A 119 6.89 7.56 -16.31
CA ALA A 119 6.31 6.54 -17.18
C ALA A 119 5.86 5.32 -16.38
N ASN A 120 4.57 5.03 -16.37
CA ASN A 120 4.03 3.81 -15.80
C ASN A 120 4.46 2.58 -16.59
N VAL A 121 4.66 1.46 -15.89
CA VAL A 121 4.85 0.15 -16.51
C VAL A 121 3.59 -0.68 -16.30
N LEU A 122 2.93 -1.04 -17.40
CA LEU A 122 1.66 -1.74 -17.39
C LEU A 122 1.77 -3.06 -18.15
N GLY A 123 1.20 -4.12 -17.60
CA GLY A 123 1.13 -5.42 -18.23
C GLY A 123 -0.16 -6.13 -17.84
N MET A 124 -0.60 -7.09 -18.63
CA MET A 124 -1.87 -7.78 -18.41
C MET A 124 -1.71 -9.29 -18.31
N CYS A 125 -2.33 -9.88 -17.32
CA CYS A 125 -2.66 -11.30 -17.27
C CYS A 125 -4.12 -11.45 -17.71
N VAL A 126 -4.35 -12.18 -18.80
CA VAL A 126 -5.70 -12.37 -19.33
C VAL A 126 -6.45 -13.40 -18.50
N GLY A 127 -7.61 -13.03 -18.00
CA GLY A 127 -8.47 -13.91 -17.21
C GLY A 127 -9.24 -14.93 -18.07
N SER A 128 -9.76 -15.96 -17.40
CA SER A 128 -10.57 -17.01 -18.06
C SER A 128 -11.94 -16.48 -18.54
N GLU A 129 -12.41 -15.36 -17.99
CA GLU A 129 -13.68 -14.71 -18.35
C GLU A 129 -13.41 -13.25 -18.79
N PRO A 130 -12.81 -13.01 -19.98
CA PRO A 130 -12.29 -11.70 -20.38
C PRO A 130 -13.35 -10.60 -20.57
N LYS A 131 -14.64 -10.97 -20.54
CA LYS A 131 -15.76 -10.02 -20.56
C LYS A 131 -16.04 -9.39 -19.18
N ARG A 132 -15.48 -9.94 -18.11
CA ARG A 132 -15.59 -9.34 -16.77
C ARG A 132 -14.86 -8.00 -16.69
N PRO A 133 -15.21 -7.15 -15.71
CA PRO A 133 -14.41 -5.96 -15.40
C PRO A 133 -12.94 -6.31 -15.18
N TYR A 134 -12.05 -5.39 -15.48
CA TYR A 134 -10.64 -5.55 -15.15
C TYR A 134 -10.41 -5.33 -13.66
N PHE A 135 -9.52 -6.10 -13.06
CA PHE A 135 -8.88 -5.72 -11.83
C PHE A 135 -7.55 -5.04 -12.14
N VAL A 136 -7.16 -4.09 -11.29
CA VAL A 136 -5.83 -3.52 -11.30
C VAL A 136 -5.14 -4.01 -10.04
N VAL A 137 -3.89 -4.45 -10.14
CA VAL A 137 -2.99 -4.66 -8.99
C VAL A 137 -1.87 -3.67 -9.16
N SER A 138 -1.77 -2.72 -8.26
CA SER A 138 -0.91 -1.55 -8.39
C SER A 138 0.09 -1.42 -7.24
N SER A 139 1.21 -0.77 -7.52
CA SER A 139 2.28 -0.41 -6.59
C SER A 139 3.13 0.65 -7.27
N HIS A 140 3.79 1.54 -6.54
CA HIS A 140 4.70 2.48 -7.17
C HIS A 140 6.15 1.97 -7.18
N TYR A 141 6.91 2.35 -8.19
CA TYR A 141 8.29 1.91 -8.29
C TYR A 141 9.30 3.03 -8.09
N ASP A 142 8.87 4.29 -8.16
CA ASP A 142 9.72 5.42 -7.83
C ASP A 142 9.91 5.55 -6.33
N HIS A 143 10.97 6.26 -5.93
CA HIS A 143 11.19 6.67 -4.56
C HIS A 143 11.96 8.00 -4.55
N LEU A 144 12.51 8.38 -3.40
CA LEU A 144 13.04 9.72 -3.17
C LEU A 144 14.34 10.05 -3.93
N GLY A 145 15.08 9.04 -4.40
CA GLY A 145 16.32 9.24 -5.15
C GLY A 145 17.52 9.57 -4.28
N ILE A 146 18.39 10.44 -4.79
CA ILE A 146 19.52 10.99 -4.06
C ILE A 146 19.16 12.40 -3.61
N ARG A 147 19.22 12.68 -2.31
CA ARG A 147 18.98 13.99 -1.71
C ARG A 147 20.14 14.35 -0.79
N ASP A 148 20.71 15.53 -0.96
CA ASP A 148 21.85 16.02 -0.16
C ASP A 148 23.04 15.01 -0.12
N GLY A 149 23.29 14.35 -1.25
CA GLY A 149 24.35 13.35 -1.39
C GLY A 149 24.07 11.99 -0.72
N GLN A 150 22.90 11.80 -0.16
CA GLN A 150 22.46 10.53 0.42
C GLN A 150 21.43 9.85 -0.50
N MET A 151 21.60 8.54 -0.71
CA MET A 151 20.65 7.72 -1.44
C MET A 151 19.56 7.22 -0.48
N TYR A 152 18.33 7.27 -0.97
CA TYR A 152 17.14 6.71 -0.30
C TYR A 152 16.74 5.43 -1.02
N PRO A 153 17.05 4.25 -0.45
CA PRO A 153 16.86 2.98 -1.17
C PRO A 153 15.40 2.61 -1.38
N GLY A 154 14.50 2.97 -0.45
CA GLY A 154 13.08 2.65 -0.52
C GLY A 154 12.83 1.14 -0.63
N ALA A 155 13.32 0.37 0.35
CA ALA A 155 13.16 -1.08 0.31
C ALA A 155 11.74 -1.50 0.68
N ASP A 156 11.17 -0.91 1.74
CA ASP A 156 9.76 -1.08 2.06
C ASP A 156 8.91 -0.15 1.20
N ASP A 157 9.33 1.09 1.02
CA ASP A 157 8.66 2.14 0.24
C ASP A 157 9.33 2.36 -1.15
N ASP A 158 8.85 1.80 -2.28
CA ASP A 158 7.86 0.75 -2.34
C ASP A 158 8.38 -0.42 -3.23
N ALA A 159 9.67 -0.78 -3.02
CA ALA A 159 10.15 -1.99 -3.68
C ALA A 159 9.43 -3.24 -3.15
N SER A 160 8.85 -3.19 -1.94
CA SER A 160 8.13 -4.29 -1.33
C SER A 160 6.80 -4.55 -2.04
N GLY A 161 6.01 -3.53 -2.31
CA GLY A 161 4.76 -3.66 -3.06
C GLY A 161 5.00 -4.11 -4.49
N VAL A 162 6.02 -3.57 -5.18
CA VAL A 162 6.43 -4.06 -6.51
C VAL A 162 6.77 -5.55 -6.46
N ALA A 163 7.47 -6.02 -5.44
CA ALA A 163 7.84 -7.42 -5.32
C ALA A 163 6.61 -8.33 -5.16
N VAL A 164 5.65 -7.96 -4.31
CA VAL A 164 4.40 -8.70 -4.13
C VAL A 164 3.58 -8.67 -5.42
N MET A 165 3.47 -7.53 -6.08
CA MET A 165 2.78 -7.39 -7.37
C MET A 165 3.35 -8.36 -8.42
N LEU A 166 4.68 -8.47 -8.54
CA LEU A 166 5.35 -9.39 -9.49
C LEU A 166 5.09 -10.85 -9.14
N GLU A 167 5.02 -11.22 -7.87
CA GLU A 167 4.69 -12.57 -7.44
C GLU A 167 3.23 -12.92 -7.77
N ILE A 168 2.28 -12.00 -7.55
CA ILE A 168 0.88 -12.17 -7.95
C ILE A 168 0.77 -12.33 -9.46
N ALA A 169 1.54 -11.56 -10.23
CA ALA A 169 1.61 -11.69 -11.68
C ALA A 169 2.11 -13.07 -12.11
N ALA A 170 3.17 -13.57 -11.48
CA ALA A 170 3.72 -14.89 -11.75
C ALA A 170 2.73 -16.02 -11.39
N PHE A 171 1.96 -15.86 -10.32
CA PHE A 171 0.88 -16.78 -9.97
C PHE A 171 -0.24 -16.76 -11.02
N CYS A 172 -0.70 -15.57 -11.42
CA CYS A 172 -1.77 -15.39 -12.40
C CYS A 172 -1.45 -16.05 -13.74
N GLN A 173 -0.20 -15.99 -14.21
CA GLN A 173 0.23 -16.66 -15.44
C GLN A 173 0.15 -18.18 -15.38
N LYS A 174 0.36 -18.75 -14.19
CA LYS A 174 0.28 -20.21 -13.97
C LYS A 174 -1.14 -20.68 -13.67
N THR A 175 -1.93 -19.82 -13.04
CA THR A 175 -3.29 -20.09 -12.57
C THR A 175 -4.18 -18.91 -12.92
N PRO A 176 -4.72 -18.86 -14.15
CA PRO A 176 -5.53 -17.75 -14.61
C PRO A 176 -6.74 -17.54 -13.69
N LEU A 177 -6.93 -16.30 -13.27
CA LEU A 177 -8.10 -15.86 -12.50
C LEU A 177 -9.28 -15.64 -13.47
N ARG A 178 -10.46 -15.34 -12.94
CA ARG A 178 -11.65 -15.10 -13.78
C ARG A 178 -11.55 -13.75 -14.49
N HIS A 179 -11.17 -12.70 -13.73
CA HIS A 179 -10.95 -11.36 -14.25
C HIS A 179 -9.58 -11.25 -14.93
N SER A 180 -9.51 -10.46 -16.00
CA SER A 180 -8.22 -10.00 -16.49
C SER A 180 -7.64 -8.99 -15.52
N ILE A 181 -6.35 -9.14 -15.22
CA ILE A 181 -5.65 -8.26 -14.26
C ILE A 181 -4.65 -7.37 -15.00
N VAL A 182 -4.78 -6.07 -14.82
CA VAL A 182 -3.76 -5.09 -15.20
C VAL A 182 -2.81 -4.95 -14.01
N PHE A 183 -1.55 -5.32 -14.20
CA PHE A 183 -0.47 -5.05 -13.26
C PHE A 183 0.13 -3.69 -13.58
N ALA A 184 0.10 -2.78 -12.61
CA ALA A 184 0.48 -1.39 -12.80
C ALA A 184 1.59 -0.99 -11.82
N ALA A 185 2.84 -0.89 -12.31
CA ALA A 185 3.91 -0.23 -11.58
C ALA A 185 3.86 1.27 -11.92
N PHE A 186 3.36 2.07 -11.00
CA PHE A 186 3.22 3.51 -11.17
C PHE A 186 4.53 4.24 -10.92
N ASP A 187 4.72 5.37 -11.61
CA ASP A 187 5.84 6.29 -11.47
C ASP A 187 5.39 7.61 -10.84
N ALA A 188 6.28 8.29 -10.17
CA ALA A 188 6.04 9.61 -9.60
C ALA A 188 4.88 9.65 -8.58
N GLU A 189 4.70 8.58 -7.79
CA GLU A 189 3.85 8.55 -6.62
C GLU A 189 4.32 9.62 -5.63
N GLU A 190 5.61 9.64 -5.32
CA GLU A 190 6.35 10.55 -4.44
C GLU A 190 6.31 12.03 -4.90
N ARG A 191 5.77 12.26 -6.08
CA ARG A 191 5.49 13.58 -6.63
C ARG A 191 4.00 13.94 -6.55
N GLY A 192 3.22 13.19 -5.77
CA GLY A 192 1.80 13.35 -5.53
C GLY A 192 0.95 12.55 -6.50
N LEU A 193 1.14 11.24 -6.54
CA LEU A 193 0.31 10.24 -7.25
C LEU A 193 0.23 10.48 -8.77
N GLN A 194 1.32 11.01 -9.39
CA GLN A 194 1.24 11.47 -10.77
C GLN A 194 1.02 10.33 -11.77
N GLY A 195 1.62 9.16 -11.51
CA GLY A 195 1.44 7.98 -12.35
C GLY A 195 0.02 7.45 -12.34
N ALA A 196 -0.57 7.28 -11.17
CA ALA A 196 -1.96 6.85 -11.03
C ALA A 196 -2.95 7.90 -11.60
N LYS A 197 -2.68 9.20 -11.39
CA LYS A 197 -3.46 10.27 -12.03
C LYS A 197 -3.38 10.21 -13.55
N ALA A 198 -2.18 10.02 -14.12
CA ALA A 198 -2.00 9.88 -15.57
C ALA A 198 -2.71 8.64 -16.11
N PHE A 199 -2.66 7.52 -15.39
CA PHE A 199 -3.41 6.31 -15.72
C PHE A 199 -4.91 6.59 -15.77
N MET A 200 -5.48 7.30 -14.79
CA MET A 200 -6.90 7.61 -14.73
C MET A 200 -7.34 8.66 -15.77
N VAL A 201 -6.45 9.54 -16.20
CA VAL A 201 -6.74 10.49 -17.32
C VAL A 201 -6.82 9.76 -18.67
N LYS A 202 -5.97 8.75 -18.88
CA LYS A 202 -5.93 7.97 -20.13
C LYS A 202 -5.65 6.50 -19.82
N PRO A 203 -6.63 5.77 -19.28
CA PRO A 203 -6.44 4.37 -18.95
C PRO A 203 -6.25 3.53 -20.22
N PRO A 204 -5.37 2.50 -20.19
CA PRO A 204 -5.11 1.66 -21.36
C PRO A 204 -6.23 0.66 -21.66
N VAL A 205 -7.19 0.54 -20.77
CA VAL A 205 -8.42 -0.24 -20.87
C VAL A 205 -9.63 0.68 -20.65
N PRO A 206 -10.85 0.34 -21.12
CA PRO A 206 -12.02 1.18 -20.86
C PRO A 206 -12.23 1.42 -19.35
N GLN A 207 -12.31 2.68 -18.95
CA GLN A 207 -12.40 3.07 -17.53
C GLN A 207 -13.65 2.50 -16.85
N ASP A 208 -14.77 2.47 -17.55
CA ASP A 208 -16.04 1.91 -17.07
C ASP A 208 -15.98 0.39 -16.87
N ARG A 209 -14.92 -0.25 -17.35
CA ARG A 209 -14.64 -1.66 -17.15
C ARG A 209 -13.58 -1.95 -16.08
N ILE A 210 -13.05 -0.95 -15.39
CA ILE A 210 -12.18 -1.16 -14.24
C ILE A 210 -13.07 -1.36 -13.03
N GLY A 211 -13.07 -2.58 -12.47
CA GLY A 211 -13.98 -2.97 -11.40
C GLY A 211 -13.37 -2.90 -10.00
N LEU A 212 -12.05 -2.93 -9.88
CA LEU A 212 -11.36 -2.91 -8.59
C LEU A 212 -9.89 -2.53 -8.80
N ASP A 213 -9.35 -1.73 -7.89
CA ASP A 213 -7.92 -1.57 -7.69
C ASP A 213 -7.48 -2.25 -6.39
N VAL A 214 -6.39 -2.99 -6.42
CA VAL A 214 -5.70 -3.56 -5.25
C VAL A 214 -4.32 -2.92 -5.21
N ASN A 215 -4.17 -1.90 -4.37
CA ASN A 215 -2.93 -1.15 -4.24
C ASN A 215 -2.07 -1.69 -3.10
N LEU A 216 -0.77 -1.78 -3.35
CA LEU A 216 0.23 -2.32 -2.44
C LEU A 216 1.30 -1.26 -2.22
N ASP A 217 1.48 -0.84 -0.97
CA ASP A 217 2.44 0.21 -0.65
C ASP A 217 2.93 0.02 0.78
N MET A 218 4.23 -0.20 0.96
CA MET A 218 4.86 -0.54 2.24
C MET A 218 4.26 -1.80 2.88
N VAL A 219 4.69 -2.99 2.43
CA VAL A 219 4.06 -4.26 2.83
C VAL A 219 5.04 -5.28 3.46
N SER A 220 6.24 -4.85 3.86
CA SER A 220 7.28 -5.79 4.28
C SER A 220 7.77 -5.64 5.73
N ARG A 221 7.39 -4.56 6.43
CA ARG A 221 7.97 -4.25 7.75
C ARG A 221 6.90 -3.87 8.78
N ASN A 222 6.68 -4.75 9.76
CA ASN A 222 5.91 -4.46 10.97
C ASN A 222 6.32 -5.41 12.08
N ASP A 223 6.82 -4.88 13.21
CA ASP A 223 7.31 -5.68 14.34
C ASP A 223 6.19 -6.44 15.06
N LYS A 224 4.94 -6.00 14.95
CA LYS A 224 3.77 -6.65 15.53
C LYS A 224 3.16 -7.69 14.60
N ARG A 225 3.71 -7.85 13.39
CA ARG A 225 3.17 -8.71 12.31
C ARG A 225 1.73 -8.33 11.94
N GLU A 226 1.50 -7.03 11.78
CA GLU A 226 0.22 -6.43 11.42
C GLU A 226 0.31 -5.85 10.01
N ILE A 227 -0.77 -6.01 9.22
CA ILE A 227 -0.99 -5.29 7.98
C ILE A 227 -2.37 -4.66 8.00
N PHE A 228 -2.48 -3.46 7.47
CA PHE A 228 -3.75 -2.77 7.35
C PHE A 228 -4.39 -3.03 5.99
N VAL A 229 -5.72 -3.08 6.02
CA VAL A 229 -6.58 -3.12 4.84
C VAL A 229 -7.48 -1.88 4.90
N THR A 230 -7.30 -1.00 3.93
CA THR A 230 -8.03 0.26 3.79
C THR A 230 -8.99 0.18 2.59
N GLY A 231 -10.16 0.81 2.70
CA GLY A 231 -11.16 0.86 1.63
C GLY A 231 -12.53 0.28 2.01
N THR A 232 -12.61 -0.58 3.02
CA THR A 232 -13.86 -1.26 3.40
C THR A 232 -14.92 -0.33 4.01
N TYR A 233 -14.55 0.84 4.50
CA TYR A 233 -15.49 1.86 4.92
C TYR A 233 -16.21 2.50 3.73
N HIS A 234 -15.48 2.75 2.65
CA HIS A 234 -16.03 3.32 1.42
C HIS A 234 -16.76 2.29 0.56
N TYR A 235 -16.27 1.03 0.59
CA TYR A 235 -16.79 -0.09 -0.21
C TYR A 235 -17.11 -1.27 0.69
N PRO A 236 -18.18 -1.18 1.50
CA PRO A 236 -18.52 -2.18 2.53
C PRO A 236 -18.82 -3.57 1.97
N GLU A 237 -19.16 -3.66 0.67
CA GLU A 237 -19.39 -4.94 0.00
C GLU A 237 -18.11 -5.80 -0.09
N LEU A 238 -16.92 -5.21 0.04
CA LEU A 238 -15.64 -5.93 0.05
C LEU A 238 -15.35 -6.57 1.41
N LYS A 239 -15.96 -6.02 2.48
CA LYS A 239 -15.62 -6.36 3.86
C LYS A 239 -15.76 -7.84 4.18
N ALA A 240 -16.88 -8.45 3.79
CA ALA A 240 -17.15 -9.85 4.12
C ALA A 240 -16.12 -10.82 3.53
N VAL A 241 -15.67 -10.56 2.30
CA VAL A 241 -14.64 -11.35 1.62
C VAL A 241 -13.29 -11.17 2.30
N LEU A 242 -12.93 -9.93 2.65
CA LEU A 242 -11.66 -9.61 3.29
C LEU A 242 -11.61 -10.09 4.75
N ASP A 243 -12.73 -10.12 5.47
CA ASP A 243 -12.84 -10.74 6.80
C ASP A 243 -12.54 -12.26 6.76
N GLU A 244 -12.99 -12.94 5.69
CA GLU A 244 -12.69 -14.36 5.50
C GLU A 244 -11.19 -14.59 5.27
N VAL A 245 -10.56 -13.73 4.49
CA VAL A 245 -9.09 -13.75 4.29
C VAL A 245 -8.38 -13.48 5.61
N ALA A 246 -8.77 -12.43 6.33
CA ALA A 246 -8.16 -12.04 7.61
C ALA A 246 -8.20 -13.17 8.65
N ARG A 247 -9.30 -13.93 8.72
CA ARG A 247 -9.43 -15.07 9.65
C ARG A 247 -8.46 -16.21 9.35
N ARG A 248 -8.00 -16.34 8.10
CA ARG A 248 -7.08 -17.42 7.67
C ARG A 248 -5.63 -16.97 7.62
N ALA A 249 -5.39 -15.67 7.61
CA ALA A 249 -4.07 -15.10 7.48
C ALA A 249 -3.13 -15.55 8.63
N PRO A 250 -1.86 -15.83 8.35
CA PRO A 250 -0.86 -16.17 9.38
C PRO A 250 -0.34 -14.93 10.13
N ILE A 251 -0.85 -13.77 9.80
CA ILE A 251 -0.53 -12.45 10.36
C ILE A 251 -1.81 -11.77 10.86
N THR A 252 -1.68 -10.69 11.59
CA THR A 252 -2.82 -9.87 11.99
C THR A 252 -3.21 -8.94 10.85
N VAL A 253 -4.42 -9.08 10.34
CA VAL A 253 -5.00 -8.16 9.35
C VAL A 253 -5.93 -7.20 10.07
N LEU A 254 -5.64 -5.91 9.99
CA LEU A 254 -6.41 -4.83 10.60
C LEU A 254 -7.18 -4.07 9.52
N PHE A 255 -8.38 -3.61 9.86
CA PHE A 255 -9.19 -2.77 8.98
C PHE A 255 -9.25 -1.36 9.53
N GLY A 256 -8.89 -0.37 8.72
CA GLY A 256 -8.85 1.00 9.18
C GLY A 256 -8.21 1.96 8.21
N HIS A 257 -7.87 3.15 8.71
CA HIS A 257 -7.27 4.24 7.94
C HIS A 257 -8.09 4.68 6.70
N ASP A 258 -9.41 4.40 6.72
CA ASP A 258 -10.33 4.73 5.64
C ASP A 258 -11.51 5.61 6.08
N LYS A 259 -11.38 6.22 7.27
CA LYS A 259 -12.38 7.13 7.81
C LYS A 259 -11.80 8.53 8.01
N PRO A 260 -12.59 9.58 7.77
CA PRO A 260 -12.18 10.94 8.11
C PRO A 260 -11.65 11.02 9.55
N VAL A 261 -10.52 11.68 9.75
CA VAL A 261 -9.82 11.80 11.05
C VAL A 261 -10.76 12.21 12.20
N ALA A 262 -11.72 13.09 11.91
CA ALA A 262 -12.70 13.58 12.90
C ALA A 262 -13.59 12.46 13.48
N ILE A 263 -13.88 11.41 12.72
CA ILE A 263 -14.71 10.28 13.17
C ILE A 263 -13.89 9.03 13.49
N ALA A 264 -12.62 9.02 13.11
CA ALA A 264 -11.68 7.95 13.39
C ALA A 264 -10.95 8.10 14.74
N GLY A 265 -11.33 9.10 15.56
CA GLY A 265 -10.68 9.33 16.87
C GLY A 265 -9.23 9.79 16.77
N GLY A 266 -8.83 10.46 15.69
CA GLY A 266 -7.48 10.94 15.45
C GLY A 266 -6.59 9.99 14.64
N VAL A 267 -7.09 8.81 14.24
CA VAL A 267 -6.38 7.90 13.34
C VAL A 267 -6.29 8.54 11.96
N GLU A 268 -5.14 8.45 11.34
CA GLU A 268 -4.87 9.02 10.02
C GLU A 268 -5.73 8.35 8.94
N ASP A 269 -6.18 9.14 7.97
CA ASP A 269 -7.01 8.68 6.85
C ASP A 269 -6.14 8.50 5.60
N TRP A 270 -5.91 7.27 5.22
CA TRP A 270 -5.08 6.91 4.05
C TRP A 270 -5.87 6.83 2.74
N THR A 271 -7.16 7.15 2.73
CA THR A 271 -8.03 7.06 1.54
C THR A 271 -7.44 7.67 0.26
N ASN A 272 -6.56 8.67 0.40
CA ASN A 272 -5.96 9.37 -0.73
C ASN A 272 -4.43 9.50 -0.61
N GLN A 273 -3.78 8.68 0.19
CA GLN A 273 -2.36 8.83 0.49
C GLN A 273 -1.45 7.94 -0.37
N SER A 274 -2.01 7.09 -1.24
CA SER A 274 -1.26 6.30 -2.22
C SER A 274 -2.05 6.18 -3.53
N ASP A 275 -1.57 5.42 -4.47
CA ASP A 275 -2.04 5.32 -5.86
C ASP A 275 -3.50 4.88 -6.03
N HIS A 276 -4.14 4.31 -5.01
CA HIS A 276 -5.58 4.03 -4.99
C HIS A 276 -6.44 5.30 -4.94
N GLY A 277 -5.91 6.43 -4.49
CA GLY A 277 -6.65 7.68 -4.35
C GLY A 277 -7.30 8.16 -5.66
N PRO A 278 -6.59 8.21 -6.80
CA PRO A 278 -7.18 8.53 -8.10
C PRO A 278 -8.29 7.57 -8.55
N PHE A 279 -8.22 6.27 -8.20
CA PHE A 279 -9.31 5.31 -8.46
C PHE A 279 -10.52 5.62 -7.60
N HIS A 280 -10.31 5.88 -6.30
CA HIS A 280 -11.38 6.30 -5.40
C HIS A 280 -12.06 7.60 -5.89
N ALA A 281 -11.30 8.60 -6.32
CA ALA A 281 -11.83 9.83 -6.89
C ALA A 281 -12.70 9.59 -8.14
N ALA A 282 -12.37 8.57 -8.93
CA ALA A 282 -13.16 8.11 -10.07
C ALA A 282 -14.30 7.15 -9.70
N LYS A 283 -14.54 6.92 -8.40
CA LYS A 283 -15.55 5.99 -7.86
C LYS A 283 -15.32 4.52 -8.27
N ILE A 284 -14.10 4.16 -8.53
CA ILE A 284 -13.67 2.77 -8.71
C ILE A 284 -13.35 2.21 -7.32
N PRO A 285 -13.93 1.08 -6.91
CA PRO A 285 -13.60 0.43 -5.65
C PRO A 285 -12.11 0.13 -5.55
N PHE A 286 -11.58 0.26 -4.33
CA PHE A 286 -10.19 -0.08 -4.05
C PHE A 286 -10.07 -0.88 -2.75
N VAL A 287 -8.98 -1.63 -2.67
CA VAL A 287 -8.42 -2.21 -1.45
C VAL A 287 -6.96 -1.83 -1.40
N TYR A 288 -6.55 -1.14 -0.37
CA TYR A 288 -5.15 -0.81 -0.13
C TYR A 288 -4.59 -1.72 0.96
N PHE A 289 -3.41 -2.24 0.75
CA PHE A 289 -2.63 -2.97 1.75
C PHE A 289 -1.37 -2.18 2.07
N GLY A 290 -1.14 -1.93 3.36
CA GLY A 290 0.06 -1.23 3.82
C GLY A 290 0.31 -1.42 5.30
N VAL A 291 1.49 -1.02 5.76
CA VAL A 291 1.87 -0.97 7.17
C VAL A 291 1.93 0.47 7.66
N GLU A 292 1.89 0.66 8.98
CA GLU A 292 2.18 1.96 9.61
C GLU A 292 3.60 2.41 9.33
N ASP A 293 3.83 3.73 9.31
CA ASP A 293 5.14 4.32 9.18
C ASP A 293 6.12 3.76 10.23
N HIS A 294 7.20 3.19 9.77
CA HIS A 294 8.27 2.73 10.64
C HIS A 294 9.39 3.77 10.76
N ALA A 295 10.31 3.55 11.69
CA ALA A 295 11.39 4.51 12.00
C ALA A 295 12.30 4.86 10.80
N ASP A 296 12.31 4.05 9.75
CA ASP A 296 13.12 4.24 8.53
C ASP A 296 12.33 4.81 7.35
N TYR A 297 11.02 5.03 7.49
CA TYR A 297 10.18 5.62 6.44
C TYR A 297 10.76 6.94 5.94
N HIS A 298 10.89 7.08 4.62
CA HIS A 298 11.50 8.24 3.96
C HIS A 298 12.91 8.57 4.47
N LYS A 299 13.71 7.53 4.80
CA LYS A 299 15.10 7.70 5.24
C LYS A 299 16.08 6.87 4.41
N PRO A 300 17.37 7.27 4.37
CA PRO A 300 18.43 6.48 3.75
C PRO A 300 18.62 5.09 4.38
N THR A 301 17.97 4.85 5.51
CA THR A 301 18.03 3.60 6.27
C THR A 301 16.90 2.64 5.97
N ASP A 302 15.99 2.94 5.03
CA ASP A 302 15.00 1.98 4.51
C ASP A 302 15.69 1.03 3.51
N THR A 303 16.31 -0.01 4.02
CA THR A 303 17.18 -0.95 3.31
C THR A 303 16.65 -2.38 3.36
N ALA A 304 16.99 -3.18 2.35
CA ALA A 304 16.48 -4.55 2.19
C ALA A 304 16.87 -5.51 3.33
N ASP A 305 17.98 -5.28 4.02
CA ASP A 305 18.41 -6.09 5.17
C ASP A 305 17.53 -5.93 6.41
N LYS A 306 16.71 -4.88 6.46
CA LYS A 306 15.76 -4.63 7.56
C LYS A 306 14.41 -5.31 7.34
N ILE A 307 14.15 -5.89 6.20
CA ILE A 307 12.90 -6.58 5.92
C ILE A 307 12.83 -7.88 6.72
N ASN A 308 11.73 -8.07 7.43
CA ASN A 308 11.44 -9.35 8.06
C ASN A 308 10.89 -10.32 7.01
N ARG A 309 11.78 -11.16 6.46
CA ARG A 309 11.44 -12.11 5.39
C ARG A 309 10.21 -12.97 5.73
N GLY A 310 10.11 -13.49 6.95
CA GLY A 310 8.99 -14.35 7.36
C GLY A 310 7.65 -13.60 7.36
N PHE A 311 7.64 -12.38 7.89
CA PHE A 311 6.46 -11.51 7.84
C PHE A 311 6.10 -11.15 6.39
N PHE A 312 7.08 -10.76 5.58
CA PHE A 312 6.87 -10.33 4.20
C PHE A 312 6.29 -11.45 3.32
N VAL A 313 6.75 -12.69 3.48
CA VAL A 313 6.17 -13.84 2.77
C VAL A 313 4.72 -14.08 3.20
N ASP A 314 4.44 -14.01 4.50
CA ASP A 314 3.09 -14.19 5.03
C ASP A 314 2.14 -13.09 4.57
N VAL A 315 2.62 -11.84 4.46
CA VAL A 315 1.87 -10.73 3.87
C VAL A 315 1.59 -10.98 2.39
N ALA A 316 2.59 -11.37 1.61
CA ALA A 316 2.44 -11.64 0.18
C ALA A 316 1.42 -12.77 -0.09
N GLU A 317 1.46 -13.87 0.69
CA GLU A 317 0.46 -14.94 0.64
C GLU A 317 -0.93 -14.45 1.02
N THR A 318 -1.04 -13.58 2.03
CA THR A 318 -2.32 -13.00 2.48
C THR A 318 -2.93 -12.10 1.40
N ILE A 319 -2.12 -11.25 0.76
CA ILE A 319 -2.57 -10.39 -0.33
C ILE A 319 -2.99 -11.23 -1.54
N LEU A 320 -2.23 -12.26 -1.89
CA LEU A 320 -2.63 -13.19 -2.97
C LEU A 320 -3.95 -13.88 -2.65
N ASP A 321 -4.17 -14.30 -1.40
CA ASP A 321 -5.47 -14.85 -0.97
C ASP A 321 -6.60 -13.84 -1.13
N ALA A 322 -6.35 -12.57 -0.82
CA ALA A 322 -7.33 -11.50 -1.00
C ALA A 322 -7.68 -11.31 -2.49
N VAL A 323 -6.68 -11.24 -3.36
CA VAL A 323 -6.91 -11.10 -4.82
C VAL A 323 -7.73 -12.28 -5.36
N ILE A 324 -7.40 -13.51 -4.97
CA ILE A 324 -8.14 -14.72 -5.39
C ILE A 324 -9.57 -14.72 -4.85
N ALA A 325 -9.77 -14.34 -3.59
CA ALA A 325 -11.09 -14.30 -2.96
C ALA A 325 -11.98 -13.23 -3.58
N LEU A 326 -11.43 -12.04 -3.86
CA LEU A 326 -12.12 -10.94 -4.53
C LEU A 326 -12.48 -11.31 -5.99
N ASP A 327 -11.57 -11.98 -6.70
CA ASP A 327 -11.82 -12.48 -8.07
C ASP A 327 -13.01 -13.44 -8.11
N ARG A 328 -13.15 -14.31 -7.11
CA ARG A 328 -14.25 -15.27 -7.02
C ARG A 328 -15.57 -14.63 -6.63
N ALA A 329 -15.54 -13.64 -5.75
CA ALA A 329 -16.73 -13.03 -5.16
C ALA A 329 -17.39 -11.98 -6.05
N ARG A 330 -16.62 -11.25 -6.85
CA ARG A 330 -17.15 -10.19 -7.72
C ARG A 330 -17.63 -10.77 -9.05
N GLN A 331 -18.82 -10.30 -9.48
CA GLN A 331 -19.45 -10.70 -10.74
C GLN A 331 -19.11 -9.73 -11.87
#